data_d6ad8d83e4a6d844bd6808e63adc6f20
#
_entry.id   d6ad8d83e4a6d844bd6808e63adc6f20
#
_cell.length_a   1.000
_cell.length_b   1.000
_cell.length_c   1.000
_cell.angle_alpha   90.00
_cell.angle_beta   90.00
_cell.angle_gamma   90.00
#
_symmetry.space_group_name_H-M   'P 1'
#
loop_
_entity.id
_entity.type
_entity.pdbx_description
1 polymer ?
#
loop_
_entity_poly.entity_id
_entity_poly.type
_entity_poly.pdbx_seq_one_letter_code
_entity_poly.pdbx_strand_id
1 'polypeptide(L)'
;MSDPEAKRDSSTSVQIIVAVIGLAGVVATAVIGNWDKIFPQQGKTEPAVVKERPPRNGPKERPVHSRGRMVVRGTWMYDLDAGVEASTGAAAGADFQWEQATDVKRYIAPLNGAVFFVVGIREFSSVTYTELEHFPYSSRKIDGSNLASNQIPRGTIVAYKTNEGRLGKFIVDEYGYNLTISWVTLE
;
A
#
# COMPACT_ATOMS: atom_id res chain seq x y z
N MET A 1 38.54 -49.94 -8.75
CA MET A 1 37.71 -49.67 -7.57
C MET A 1 36.62 -48.72 -8.05
N SER A 2 35.44 -49.24 -8.35
CA SER A 2 34.35 -48.47 -8.96
C SER A 2 33.30 -48.19 -7.86
N ASP A 3 33.02 -46.89 -7.62
CA ASP A 3 31.99 -46.49 -6.70
C ASP A 3 30.58 -46.76 -7.27
N PRO A 4 29.64 -47.24 -6.48
CA PRO A 4 28.27 -47.44 -6.95
C PRO A 4 27.50 -46.12 -6.87
N GLU A 5 26.99 -45.66 -8.02
CA GLU A 5 26.01 -44.55 -8.12
C GLU A 5 24.74 -44.85 -7.33
N ALA A 6 24.44 -43.98 -6.37
CA ALA A 6 23.19 -44.01 -5.63
C ALA A 6 22.04 -43.50 -6.52
N LYS A 7 21.21 -44.43 -7.00
CA LYS A 7 19.95 -44.17 -7.69
C LYS A 7 18.98 -43.47 -6.74
N ARG A 8 18.79 -42.18 -6.87
CA ARG A 8 17.78 -41.44 -6.10
C ARG A 8 16.39 -41.81 -6.61
N ASP A 9 15.59 -42.39 -5.74
CA ASP A 9 14.17 -42.67 -5.97
C ASP A 9 13.36 -41.39 -6.17
N SER A 10 13.07 -41.08 -7.43
CA SER A 10 12.21 -39.94 -7.81
C SER A 10 10.70 -40.20 -7.63
N SER A 11 10.32 -41.43 -7.25
CA SER A 11 8.94 -41.86 -7.15
C SER A 11 8.19 -41.27 -5.93
N THR A 12 8.89 -41.07 -4.81
CA THR A 12 8.26 -40.59 -3.57
C THR A 12 7.82 -39.13 -3.65
N SER A 13 8.58 -38.28 -4.38
CA SER A 13 8.23 -36.85 -4.54
C SER A 13 6.98 -36.66 -5.39
N VAL A 14 6.78 -37.49 -6.41
CA VAL A 14 5.59 -37.39 -7.28
C VAL A 14 4.32 -37.84 -6.52
N GLN A 15 4.40 -38.85 -5.68
CA GLN A 15 3.27 -39.32 -4.88
C GLN A 15 2.82 -38.27 -3.84
N ILE A 16 3.74 -37.54 -3.23
CA ILE A 16 3.41 -36.47 -2.28
C ILE A 16 2.71 -35.30 -2.97
N ILE A 17 3.17 -34.90 -4.17
CA ILE A 17 2.54 -33.81 -4.93
C ILE A 17 1.11 -34.16 -5.32
N VAL A 18 0.84 -35.38 -5.78
CA VAL A 18 -0.50 -35.84 -6.16
C VAL A 18 -1.43 -35.87 -4.95
N ALA A 19 -0.95 -36.27 -3.77
CA ALA A 19 -1.74 -36.29 -2.55
C ALA A 19 -2.13 -34.89 -2.08
N VAL A 20 -1.23 -33.90 -2.18
CA VAL A 20 -1.48 -32.50 -1.79
C VAL A 20 -2.50 -31.84 -2.73
N ILE A 21 -2.41 -32.08 -4.04
CA ILE A 21 -3.37 -31.55 -5.01
C ILE A 21 -4.76 -32.16 -4.80
N GLY A 22 -4.84 -33.46 -4.52
CA GLY A 22 -6.09 -34.14 -4.21
C GLY A 22 -6.79 -33.60 -2.97
N LEU A 23 -6.04 -33.33 -1.89
CA LEU A 23 -6.56 -32.78 -0.65
C LEU A 23 -7.08 -31.34 -0.83
N ALA A 24 -6.35 -30.52 -1.58
CA ALA A 24 -6.78 -29.14 -1.89
C ALA A 24 -8.09 -29.11 -2.68
N GLY A 25 -8.29 -30.02 -3.63
CA GLY A 25 -9.52 -30.15 -4.42
C GLY A 25 -10.73 -30.51 -3.58
N VAL A 26 -10.60 -31.40 -2.61
CA VAL A 26 -11.69 -31.82 -1.71
C VAL A 26 -12.12 -30.69 -0.77
N VAL A 27 -11.18 -29.93 -0.24
CA VAL A 27 -11.48 -28.78 0.65
C VAL A 27 -12.21 -27.67 -0.14
N ALA A 28 -11.77 -27.38 -1.37
CA ALA A 28 -12.41 -26.36 -2.20
C ALA A 28 -13.86 -26.71 -2.55
N THR A 29 -14.14 -27.99 -2.88
CA THR A 29 -15.50 -28.46 -3.20
C THR A 29 -16.42 -28.43 -1.96
N ALA A 30 -15.90 -28.75 -0.78
CA ALA A 30 -16.68 -28.72 0.46
C ALA A 30 -17.07 -27.30 0.85
N VAL A 31 -16.24 -26.31 0.62
CA VAL A 31 -16.53 -24.90 0.90
C VAL A 31 -17.58 -24.35 -0.07
N ILE A 32 -17.45 -24.65 -1.38
CA ILE A 32 -18.41 -24.16 -2.38
C ILE A 32 -19.79 -24.82 -2.21
N GLY A 33 -19.85 -26.10 -1.87
CA GLY A 33 -21.11 -26.84 -1.71
C GLY A 33 -21.91 -26.48 -0.44
N ASN A 34 -21.30 -25.82 0.54
CA ASN A 34 -21.96 -25.45 1.78
C ASN A 34 -21.98 -23.93 2.03
N TRP A 35 -21.78 -23.13 0.99
CA TRP A 35 -21.73 -21.67 1.10
C TRP A 35 -22.95 -21.07 1.79
N ASP A 36 -24.15 -21.57 1.46
CA ASP A 36 -25.43 -21.12 2.04
C ASP A 36 -25.59 -21.44 3.53
N LYS A 37 -24.83 -22.42 4.04
CA LYS A 37 -24.84 -22.76 5.47
C LYS A 37 -23.84 -21.95 6.30
N ILE A 38 -22.78 -21.48 5.65
CA ILE A 38 -21.73 -20.65 6.29
C ILE A 38 -22.19 -19.19 6.38
N PHE A 39 -22.96 -18.74 5.40
CA PHE A 39 -23.56 -17.41 5.37
C PHE A 39 -25.09 -17.52 5.31
N PRO A 40 -25.80 -17.69 6.45
CA PRO A 40 -27.26 -17.72 6.46
C PRO A 40 -27.77 -16.42 5.84
N GLN A 41 -28.48 -16.54 4.72
CA GLN A 41 -29.17 -15.40 4.11
C GLN A 41 -30.10 -14.81 5.15
N GLN A 42 -29.81 -13.59 5.60
CA GLN A 42 -30.73 -12.85 6.46
C GLN A 42 -32.05 -12.71 5.70
N GLY A 43 -33.08 -13.34 6.27
CA GLY A 43 -34.43 -13.35 5.73
C GLY A 43 -34.88 -11.94 5.40
N LYS A 44 -35.66 -11.81 4.31
CA LYS A 44 -36.40 -10.62 3.94
C LYS A 44 -37.16 -10.10 5.15
N THR A 45 -36.58 -9.17 5.85
CA THR A 45 -37.29 -8.38 6.86
C THR A 45 -38.06 -7.31 6.11
N GLU A 46 -39.36 -7.25 6.29
CA GLU A 46 -40.23 -6.17 5.81
C GLU A 46 -39.60 -4.80 6.14
N PRO A 47 -39.78 -3.78 5.29
CA PRO A 47 -39.19 -2.49 5.53
C PRO A 47 -39.78 -1.87 6.79
N ALA A 48 -39.09 -2.04 7.93
CA ALA A 48 -39.32 -1.22 9.09
C ALA A 48 -39.10 0.24 8.65
N VAL A 49 -40.08 1.10 8.86
CA VAL A 49 -39.98 2.55 8.68
C VAL A 49 -38.75 3.02 9.45
N VAL A 50 -37.65 3.17 8.74
CA VAL A 50 -36.43 3.76 9.29
C VAL A 50 -36.77 5.23 9.52
N LYS A 51 -37.04 5.59 10.79
CA LYS A 51 -36.98 6.99 11.21
C LYS A 51 -35.61 7.49 10.77
N GLU A 52 -35.54 8.37 9.78
CA GLU A 52 -34.32 9.03 9.37
C GLU A 52 -33.63 9.59 10.61
N ARG A 53 -32.53 8.94 10.96
CA ARG A 53 -31.65 9.46 12.00
C ARG A 53 -31.11 10.79 11.44
N PRO A 54 -31.24 11.92 12.16
CA PRO A 54 -30.73 13.19 11.66
C PRO A 54 -29.25 12.99 11.26
N PRO A 55 -28.79 13.64 10.18
CA PRO A 55 -27.45 13.48 9.69
C PRO A 55 -26.49 13.73 10.83
N ARG A 56 -25.68 12.72 11.18
CA ARG A 56 -24.57 12.89 12.12
C ARG A 56 -23.69 13.96 11.48
N ASN A 57 -23.59 15.12 12.11
CA ASN A 57 -22.56 16.11 11.81
C ASN A 57 -21.18 15.53 12.21
N GLY A 58 -20.76 14.48 11.50
CA GLY A 58 -19.38 14.04 11.50
C GLY A 58 -18.52 15.07 10.75
N PRO A 59 -17.23 15.11 11.01
CA PRO A 59 -16.31 15.96 10.25
C PRO A 59 -16.59 15.72 8.76
N LYS A 60 -16.82 16.80 8.01
CA LYS A 60 -17.10 16.74 6.57
C LYS A 60 -15.90 16.05 5.92
N GLU A 61 -16.07 14.79 5.51
CA GLU A 61 -15.02 14.10 4.74
C GLU A 61 -14.74 14.92 3.49
N ARG A 62 -13.49 15.29 3.29
CA ARG A 62 -13.08 15.97 2.07
C ARG A 62 -13.17 15.00 0.89
N PRO A 63 -13.59 15.46 -0.29
CA PRO A 63 -13.58 14.63 -1.48
C PRO A 63 -12.18 14.07 -1.76
N VAL A 64 -12.14 12.85 -2.26
CA VAL A 64 -10.89 12.22 -2.71
C VAL A 64 -10.59 12.71 -4.11
N HIS A 65 -9.42 13.33 -4.28
CA HIS A 65 -8.90 13.75 -5.59
C HIS A 65 -8.30 12.56 -6.34
N SER A 66 -7.35 11.85 -5.72
CA SER A 66 -6.72 10.65 -6.25
C SER A 66 -6.44 9.64 -5.16
N ARG A 67 -6.41 8.36 -5.50
CA ARG A 67 -6.01 7.29 -4.58
C ARG A 67 -5.62 6.03 -5.32
N GLY A 68 -4.83 5.19 -4.71
CA GLY A 68 -4.47 3.89 -5.26
C GLY A 68 -3.33 3.22 -4.52
N ARG A 69 -2.76 2.23 -5.17
CA ARG A 69 -1.52 1.55 -4.78
C ARG A 69 -0.58 1.53 -5.98
N MET A 70 0.69 1.82 -5.74
CA MET A 70 1.68 1.90 -6.81
C MET A 70 3.05 1.39 -6.39
N VAL A 71 3.86 1.09 -7.39
CA VAL A 71 5.29 0.81 -7.26
C VAL A 71 6.05 1.94 -7.92
N VAL A 72 6.68 2.80 -7.13
CA VAL A 72 7.61 3.82 -7.60
C VAL A 72 8.96 3.16 -7.84
N ARG A 73 9.41 3.13 -9.08
CA ARG A 73 10.69 2.52 -9.45
C ARG A 73 11.87 3.33 -8.93
N GLY A 74 12.98 2.65 -8.63
CA GLY A 74 14.22 3.33 -8.22
C GLY A 74 14.64 4.39 -9.21
N THR A 75 14.95 5.60 -8.73
CA THR A 75 15.32 6.83 -9.49
C THR A 75 14.18 7.54 -10.22
N TRP A 76 12.96 7.00 -10.18
CA TRP A 76 11.80 7.60 -10.83
C TRP A 76 11.10 8.63 -9.94
N MET A 77 10.37 9.53 -10.60
CA MET A 77 9.57 10.56 -9.96
C MET A 77 8.09 10.16 -9.97
N TYR A 78 7.32 10.75 -9.07
CA TYR A 78 5.91 10.44 -8.93
C TYR A 78 5.07 11.69 -8.68
N ASP A 79 3.92 11.75 -9.37
CA ASP A 79 2.86 12.74 -9.22
C ASP A 79 1.71 12.10 -8.43
N LEU A 80 1.49 12.58 -7.21
CA LEU A 80 0.47 12.06 -6.28
C LEU A 80 -0.94 12.59 -6.61
N ASP A 81 -1.03 13.70 -7.34
CA ASP A 81 -2.30 14.25 -7.80
C ASP A 81 -2.83 13.45 -8.99
N ALA A 82 -2.02 13.20 -9.98
CA ALA A 82 -2.38 12.41 -11.15
C ALA A 82 -2.34 10.89 -10.90
N GLY A 83 -1.61 10.43 -9.87
CA GLY A 83 -1.42 9.02 -9.57
C GLY A 83 -0.55 8.30 -10.61
N VAL A 84 0.45 9.00 -11.16
CA VAL A 84 1.31 8.47 -12.22
C VAL A 84 2.78 8.58 -11.90
N GLU A 85 3.56 7.63 -12.41
CA GLU A 85 5.01 7.67 -12.39
C GLU A 85 5.49 8.52 -13.56
N ALA A 86 6.41 9.44 -13.32
CA ALA A 86 6.99 10.31 -14.30
C ALA A 86 8.46 9.96 -14.56
N SER A 87 8.86 9.94 -15.84
CA SER A 87 10.28 9.90 -16.22
C SER A 87 10.92 11.27 -16.05
N THR A 88 12.26 11.31 -16.05
CA THR A 88 13.04 12.56 -15.93
C THR A 88 12.64 13.69 -16.89
N GLY A 89 12.01 13.38 -18.02
CA GLY A 89 11.52 14.36 -18.99
C GLY A 89 10.14 14.97 -18.68
N ALA A 90 9.37 14.38 -17.74
CA ALA A 90 8.02 14.81 -17.34
C ALA A 90 7.96 15.28 -15.87
N ALA A 91 9.07 15.82 -15.36
CA ALA A 91 9.24 16.14 -13.95
C ALA A 91 8.39 17.31 -13.43
N ALA A 92 7.76 18.11 -14.31
CA ALA A 92 7.10 19.36 -13.92
C ALA A 92 5.91 19.18 -12.97
N GLY A 93 5.19 18.04 -13.07
CA GLY A 93 4.08 17.72 -12.17
C GLY A 93 4.45 16.80 -10.99
N ALA A 94 5.68 16.31 -10.93
CA ALA A 94 6.05 15.33 -9.91
C ALA A 94 6.18 15.95 -8.52
N ASP A 95 5.68 15.26 -7.50
CA ASP A 95 5.78 15.66 -6.10
C ASP A 95 7.04 15.17 -5.42
N PHE A 96 7.55 14.01 -5.82
CA PHE A 96 8.78 13.47 -5.25
C PHE A 96 9.51 12.53 -6.20
N GLN A 97 10.78 12.30 -5.89
CA GLN A 97 11.61 11.27 -6.49
C GLN A 97 11.95 10.20 -5.43
N TRP A 98 11.86 8.92 -5.80
CA TRP A 98 12.49 7.85 -5.04
C TRP A 98 13.96 7.79 -5.42
N GLU A 99 14.76 8.68 -4.82
CA GLU A 99 16.16 8.85 -5.13
C GLU A 99 16.99 7.68 -4.62
N GLN A 100 17.85 7.17 -5.46
CA GLN A 100 18.82 6.14 -5.12
C GLN A 100 20.22 6.74 -5.16
N ALA A 101 20.75 7.10 -3.98
CA ALA A 101 22.08 7.70 -3.88
C ALA A 101 23.20 6.64 -3.92
N THR A 102 22.95 5.44 -3.37
CA THR A 102 23.84 4.26 -3.44
C THR A 102 22.99 2.99 -3.39
N ASP A 103 23.60 1.83 -3.44
CA ASP A 103 22.91 0.53 -3.32
C ASP A 103 22.09 0.38 -2.04
N VAL A 104 22.47 1.08 -0.98
CA VAL A 104 21.80 1.03 0.33
C VAL A 104 21.15 2.33 0.74
N LYS A 105 21.57 3.48 0.20
CA LYS A 105 21.06 4.80 0.56
C LYS A 105 19.98 5.26 -0.41
N ARG A 106 18.78 5.50 0.12
CA ARG A 106 17.59 5.92 -0.63
C ARG A 106 16.84 7.01 0.11
N TYR A 107 16.18 7.88 -0.64
CA TYR A 107 15.46 9.02 -0.06
C TYR A 107 14.16 9.28 -0.82
N ILE A 108 13.12 9.67 -0.10
CA ILE A 108 12.04 10.46 -0.70
C ILE A 108 12.59 11.88 -0.81
N ALA A 109 12.83 12.33 -2.04
CA ALA A 109 13.30 13.67 -2.35
C ALA A 109 12.10 14.50 -2.84
N PRO A 110 11.60 15.48 -2.06
CA PRO A 110 10.51 16.36 -2.49
C PRO A 110 10.90 17.16 -3.74
N LEU A 111 9.94 17.37 -4.63
CA LEU A 111 10.10 18.09 -5.89
C LEU A 111 9.05 19.20 -6.02
N ASN A 112 9.32 20.18 -6.86
CA ASN A 112 8.38 21.21 -7.35
C ASN A 112 7.58 21.94 -6.24
N GLY A 113 8.12 22.04 -5.02
CA GLY A 113 7.44 22.68 -3.91
C GLY A 113 6.57 21.75 -3.05
N ALA A 114 6.45 20.49 -3.40
CA ALA A 114 5.82 19.50 -2.53
C ALA A 114 6.60 19.35 -1.21
N VAL A 115 5.88 19.06 -0.14
CA VAL A 115 6.45 18.93 1.21
C VAL A 115 5.86 17.71 1.93
N PHE A 116 6.66 17.11 2.82
CA PHE A 116 6.31 15.85 3.47
C PHE A 116 6.53 15.90 4.97
N PHE A 117 5.82 15.01 5.68
CA PHE A 117 5.98 14.80 7.11
C PHE A 117 5.85 13.31 7.46
N VAL A 118 6.81 12.75 8.17
CA VAL A 118 6.76 11.35 8.64
C VAL A 118 5.87 11.28 9.88
N VAL A 119 4.68 10.70 9.73
CA VAL A 119 3.72 10.51 10.82
C VAL A 119 4.12 9.35 11.72
N GLY A 120 4.76 8.32 11.15
CA GLY A 120 5.14 7.08 11.83
C GLY A 120 4.16 5.93 11.60
N ILE A 121 4.31 4.85 12.37
CA ILE A 121 3.51 3.63 12.23
C ILE A 121 2.25 3.78 13.09
N ARG A 122 1.10 3.83 12.42
CA ARG A 122 -0.23 3.81 13.05
C ARG A 122 -1.29 3.38 12.03
N GLU A 123 -2.55 3.28 12.45
CA GLU A 123 -3.65 2.94 11.56
C GLU A 123 -3.85 4.02 10.49
N PHE A 124 -3.87 3.64 9.20
CA PHE A 124 -3.96 4.58 8.08
C PHE A 124 -5.22 5.45 8.13
N SER A 125 -6.35 4.84 8.49
CA SER A 125 -7.63 5.53 8.64
C SER A 125 -7.67 6.53 9.80
N SER A 126 -6.78 6.39 10.79
CA SER A 126 -6.74 7.27 11.96
C SER A 126 -6.15 8.66 11.69
N VAL A 127 -5.41 8.83 10.59
CA VAL A 127 -4.87 10.15 10.18
C VAL A 127 -5.98 10.94 9.51
N THR A 128 -6.52 11.93 10.20
CA THR A 128 -7.65 12.74 9.75
C THR A 128 -7.21 13.91 8.86
N TYR A 129 -8.15 14.49 8.10
CA TYR A 129 -7.88 15.70 7.31
C TYR A 129 -7.40 16.87 8.20
N THR A 130 -8.02 17.05 9.36
CA THR A 130 -7.64 18.10 10.32
C THR A 130 -6.19 17.94 10.80
N GLU A 131 -5.71 16.69 11.00
CA GLU A 131 -4.30 16.48 11.33
C GLU A 131 -3.40 16.81 10.14
N LEU A 132 -3.81 16.43 8.91
CA LEU A 132 -3.07 16.78 7.70
C LEU A 132 -2.88 18.30 7.54
N GLU A 133 -3.84 19.12 7.93
CA GLU A 133 -3.73 20.58 7.86
C GLU A 133 -2.65 21.14 8.83
N HIS A 134 -2.32 20.42 9.89
CA HIS A 134 -1.49 20.95 11.00
C HIS A 134 -0.11 20.29 11.12
N PHE A 135 0.24 19.31 10.29
CA PHE A 135 1.58 18.72 10.36
C PHE A 135 2.67 19.72 9.96
N PRO A 136 3.84 19.64 10.61
CA PRO A 136 4.99 20.49 10.31
C PRO A 136 5.74 19.97 9.07
N TYR A 137 5.16 20.17 7.91
CA TYR A 137 5.72 19.75 6.63
C TYR A 137 7.10 20.34 6.34
N SER A 138 7.92 19.58 5.63
CA SER A 138 9.27 19.99 5.25
C SER A 138 9.62 19.52 3.83
N SER A 139 10.44 20.30 3.13
CA SER A 139 11.05 19.93 1.84
C SER A 139 12.35 19.13 2.01
N ARG A 140 12.69 18.72 3.24
CA ARG A 140 13.87 17.89 3.48
C ARG A 140 13.65 16.47 2.96
N LYS A 141 14.72 15.86 2.44
CA LYS A 141 14.72 14.44 2.07
C LYS A 141 14.42 13.57 3.29
N ILE A 142 13.59 12.56 3.11
CA ILE A 142 13.28 11.55 4.12
C ILE A 142 14.13 10.32 3.83
N ASP A 143 14.85 9.85 4.83
CA ASP A 143 15.71 8.66 4.71
C ASP A 143 14.86 7.38 4.66
N GLY A 144 14.89 6.68 3.53
CA GLY A 144 14.30 5.37 3.30
C GLY A 144 15.34 4.29 3.00
N SER A 145 16.57 4.52 3.46
CA SER A 145 17.70 3.62 3.25
C SER A 145 17.48 2.25 3.92
N ASN A 146 18.10 1.21 3.39
CA ASN A 146 18.12 -0.10 4.06
C ASN A 146 19.17 -0.14 5.20
N LEU A 147 19.03 0.80 6.14
CA LEU A 147 19.93 1.04 7.28
C LEU A 147 19.11 1.33 8.53
N ALA A 148 19.75 1.33 9.70
CA ALA A 148 19.12 1.67 10.97
C ALA A 148 18.55 3.12 11.02
N SER A 149 19.02 4.01 10.14
CA SER A 149 18.54 5.40 10.01
C SER A 149 17.23 5.52 9.24
N ASN A 150 16.67 4.43 8.72
CA ASN A 150 15.43 4.43 7.94
C ASN A 150 14.27 5.06 8.71
N GLN A 151 13.73 6.15 8.18
CA GLN A 151 12.60 6.87 8.75
C GLN A 151 11.24 6.34 8.29
N ILE A 152 11.23 5.51 7.24
CA ILE A 152 10.02 5.00 6.60
C ILE A 152 10.02 3.46 6.43
N PRO A 153 10.24 2.70 7.51
CA PRO A 153 10.05 1.25 7.44
C PRO A 153 8.61 0.91 7.01
N ARG A 154 8.39 -0.33 6.60
CA ARG A 154 7.06 -0.82 6.24
C ARG A 154 6.01 -0.47 7.30
N GLY A 155 4.84 0.00 6.86
CA GLY A 155 3.74 0.45 7.72
C GLY A 155 3.84 1.90 8.16
N THR A 156 4.92 2.62 7.82
CA THR A 156 5.02 4.05 8.12
C THR A 156 4.06 4.85 7.24
N ILE A 157 3.33 5.75 7.88
CA ILE A 157 2.50 6.75 7.20
C ILE A 157 3.35 8.01 7.01
N VAL A 158 3.27 8.55 5.80
CA VAL A 158 3.83 9.85 5.43
C VAL A 158 2.70 10.74 4.97
N ALA A 159 2.52 11.88 5.61
CA ALA A 159 1.64 12.95 5.17
C ALA A 159 2.37 13.83 4.16
N TYR A 160 1.63 14.42 3.23
CA TYR A 160 2.20 15.31 2.23
C TYR A 160 1.26 16.45 1.85
N LYS A 161 1.86 17.49 1.33
CA LYS A 161 1.19 18.51 0.53
C LYS A 161 1.83 18.51 -0.84
N THR A 162 1.03 18.33 -1.89
CA THR A 162 1.49 18.24 -3.27
C THR A 162 2.01 19.59 -3.77
N ASN A 163 2.67 19.60 -4.92
CA ASN A 163 3.07 20.81 -5.61
C ASN A 163 1.88 21.67 -6.03
N GLU A 164 0.68 21.08 -6.22
CA GLU A 164 -0.57 21.79 -6.48
C GLU A 164 -1.29 22.24 -5.20
N GLY A 165 -0.72 21.93 -4.02
CA GLY A 165 -1.21 22.39 -2.72
C GLY A 165 -2.25 21.49 -2.07
N ARG A 166 -2.58 20.32 -2.64
CA ARG A 166 -3.49 19.35 -2.05
C ARG A 166 -2.83 18.58 -0.92
N LEU A 167 -3.62 18.21 0.08
CA LEU A 167 -3.18 17.41 1.20
C LEU A 167 -3.44 15.93 0.95
N GLY A 168 -2.54 15.09 1.42
CA GLY A 168 -2.69 13.67 1.32
C GLY A 168 -1.80 12.91 2.29
N LYS A 169 -1.93 11.59 2.21
CA LYS A 169 -1.10 10.66 2.98
C LYS A 169 -0.87 9.38 2.18
N PHE A 170 0.26 8.75 2.41
CA PHE A 170 0.49 7.39 1.95
C PHE A 170 1.05 6.52 3.07
N ILE A 171 0.88 5.21 2.94
CA ILE A 171 1.52 4.20 3.77
C ILE A 171 2.55 3.46 2.94
N VAL A 172 3.70 3.17 3.55
CA VAL A 172 4.75 2.37 2.92
C VAL A 172 4.38 0.90 3.05
N ASP A 173 4.03 0.27 1.94
CA ASP A 173 3.73 -1.16 1.87
C ASP A 173 5.01 -1.99 1.82
N GLU A 174 5.97 -1.55 0.98
CA GLU A 174 7.27 -2.18 0.81
C GLU A 174 8.31 -1.12 0.43
N TYR A 175 9.55 -1.29 0.86
CA TYR A 175 10.68 -0.46 0.43
C TYR A 175 11.87 -1.32 0.03
N GLY A 176 12.69 -0.78 -0.87
CA GLY A 176 13.85 -1.47 -1.41
C GLY A 176 14.37 -0.72 -2.62
N TYR A 177 14.78 -1.42 -3.67
CA TYR A 177 15.09 -0.79 -4.95
C TYR A 177 13.89 0.03 -5.46
N ASN A 178 12.70 -0.54 -5.38
CA ASN A 178 11.43 0.15 -5.59
C ASN A 178 10.77 0.49 -4.26
N LEU A 179 9.94 1.53 -4.26
CA LEU A 179 9.08 1.92 -3.14
C LEU A 179 7.64 1.61 -3.51
N THR A 180 6.98 0.74 -2.74
CA THR A 180 5.54 0.47 -2.90
C THR A 180 4.76 1.24 -1.86
N ILE A 181 3.78 2.02 -2.30
CA ILE A 181 2.91 2.82 -1.43
C ILE A 181 1.43 2.66 -1.79
N SER A 182 0.59 2.81 -0.78
CA SER A 182 -0.85 3.03 -0.93
C SER A 182 -1.16 4.46 -0.49
N TRP A 183 -1.82 5.27 -1.33
CA TRP A 183 -1.99 6.69 -1.09
C TRP A 183 -3.43 7.17 -1.25
N VAL A 184 -3.70 8.35 -0.71
CA VAL A 184 -4.89 9.16 -0.95
C VAL A 184 -4.52 10.64 -0.95
N THR A 185 -4.91 11.36 -2.01
CA THR A 185 -4.87 12.83 -2.11
C THR A 185 -6.30 13.36 -1.98
N LEU A 186 -6.48 14.43 -1.20
CA LEU A 186 -7.77 15.03 -0.89
C LEU A 186 -7.91 16.41 -1.56
N GLU A 187 -9.16 16.82 -1.85
CA GLU A 187 -9.49 18.12 -2.43
C GLU A 187 -9.25 19.29 -1.46
#